data_1cdab5a875c0027d4b0e555bb9883e98
#
_entry.id   1cdab5a875c0027d4b0e555bb9883e98
#
_cell.length_a   1.000
_cell.length_b   1.000
_cell.length_c   1.000
_cell.angle_alpha   90.00
_cell.angle_beta   90.00
_cell.angle_gamma   90.00
#
_symmetry.space_group_name_H-M   'P 1'
#
loop_
_entity.id
_entity.type
_entity.pdbx_description
1 polymer ?
#
loop_
_entity_poly.entity_id
_entity_poly.type
_entity_poly.pdbx_seq_one_letter_code
_entity_poly.pdbx_strand_id
1 'polypeptide(L)'
;DSMLAEKEEPFEDYPVMWVVNASEKADDYLDGYYAPMTRKGEYQYEGKIYADKANFQIYFTAEKTMDGDLFGVSPYVNSKLMNNNGYVVPVTVAESGYYGVWIDLQAHTYSMWKLEPSATTYTGSLTVSGCGFSDFADWGTPATEMARNGYRYTSTLHQIGSYSSTRQYYAARVSDWGYVLRYWGDATGCGWWEDTTSA
;
A
#
# COMPACT_ATOMS: atom_id res chain seq x y z
N ASP A 1 -27.95 11.68 -34.12
CA ASP A 1 -28.22 11.30 -32.73
C ASP A 1 -26.92 10.91 -32.06
N SER A 2 -26.23 11.89 -31.51
CA SER A 2 -25.08 11.61 -30.67
C SER A 2 -25.60 11.07 -29.32
N MET A 3 -25.55 9.77 -29.13
CA MET A 3 -25.61 9.22 -27.79
C MET A 3 -24.40 9.77 -27.04
N LEU A 4 -24.61 10.78 -26.21
CA LEU A 4 -23.67 11.17 -25.16
C LEU A 4 -23.56 9.94 -24.24
N ALA A 5 -22.36 9.32 -24.19
CA ALA A 5 -22.10 8.30 -23.21
C ALA A 5 -22.42 8.89 -21.83
N GLU A 6 -23.33 8.27 -21.10
CA GLU A 6 -23.59 8.69 -19.72
C GLU A 6 -22.27 8.68 -18.96
N LYS A 7 -21.92 9.83 -18.40
CA LYS A 7 -20.73 9.96 -17.56
C LYS A 7 -21.00 9.14 -16.29
N GLU A 8 -20.19 8.11 -16.08
CA GLU A 8 -20.29 7.31 -14.86
C GLU A 8 -20.05 8.20 -13.63
N GLU A 9 -20.85 8.01 -12.60
CA GLU A 9 -20.68 8.69 -11.32
C GLU A 9 -19.36 8.26 -10.67
N PRO A 10 -18.64 9.18 -10.03
CA PRO A 10 -17.45 8.85 -9.27
C PRO A 10 -17.75 7.79 -8.18
N PHE A 11 -16.77 6.94 -7.88
CA PHE A 11 -16.77 6.21 -6.62
C PHE A 11 -16.57 7.20 -5.45
N GLU A 12 -16.65 6.70 -4.23
CA GLU A 12 -16.38 7.53 -3.06
C GLU A 12 -14.92 8.02 -3.02
N ASP A 13 -14.70 9.24 -2.57
CA ASP A 13 -13.36 9.77 -2.32
C ASP A 13 -12.91 9.40 -0.91
N TYR A 14 -12.23 8.26 -0.78
CA TYR A 14 -11.78 7.74 0.50
C TYR A 14 -10.56 8.52 1.02
N PRO A 15 -10.45 8.68 2.35
CA PRO A 15 -9.24 9.29 2.94
C PRO A 15 -7.99 8.43 2.75
N VAL A 16 -8.17 7.11 2.65
CA VAL A 16 -7.11 6.11 2.55
C VAL A 16 -7.53 5.01 1.59
N MET A 17 -6.58 4.56 0.78
CA MET A 17 -6.71 3.36 -0.03
C MET A 17 -5.50 2.44 0.19
N TRP A 18 -5.71 1.16 -0.02
CA TRP A 18 -4.73 0.11 0.20
C TRP A 18 -4.60 -0.76 -1.05
N VAL A 19 -3.41 -1.27 -1.29
CA VAL A 19 -3.19 -2.38 -2.22
C VAL A 19 -3.08 -3.65 -1.41
N VAL A 20 -3.83 -4.67 -1.76
CA VAL A 20 -3.82 -5.96 -1.08
C VAL A 20 -3.40 -7.08 -2.04
N ASN A 21 -2.59 -8.01 -1.53
CA ASN A 21 -2.25 -9.24 -2.26
C ASN A 21 -3.47 -10.17 -2.28
N ALA A 22 -4.06 -10.34 -3.47
CA ALA A 22 -5.23 -11.19 -3.66
C ALA A 22 -4.87 -12.68 -3.81
N SER A 23 -3.59 -13.02 -3.98
CA SER A 23 -3.13 -14.40 -4.16
C SER A 23 -2.95 -15.16 -2.84
N GLU A 24 -2.93 -14.44 -1.73
CA GLU A 24 -2.78 -15.00 -0.39
C GLU A 24 -4.01 -14.68 0.45
N LYS A 25 -4.19 -15.39 1.55
CA LYS A 25 -5.36 -15.15 2.40
C LYS A 25 -5.36 -13.72 2.91
N ALA A 26 -6.31 -12.96 2.44
CA ALA A 26 -6.48 -11.55 2.79
C ALA A 26 -6.79 -11.30 4.26
N ASP A 27 -7.14 -12.34 5.00
CA ASP A 27 -7.39 -12.27 6.45
C ASP A 27 -6.14 -12.04 7.27
N ASP A 28 -4.96 -12.21 6.67
CA ASP A 28 -3.68 -12.10 7.37
C ASP A 28 -2.96 -10.79 7.04
N TYR A 29 -3.69 -9.68 7.21
CA TYR A 29 -3.14 -8.33 7.01
C TYR A 29 -1.99 -8.00 7.98
N LEU A 30 -1.86 -8.75 9.08
CA LEU A 30 -0.76 -8.60 10.03
C LEU A 30 0.61 -8.91 9.39
N ASP A 31 0.61 -9.71 8.33
CA ASP A 31 1.82 -10.03 7.58
C ASP A 31 2.17 -8.99 6.49
N GLY A 32 1.51 -7.85 6.49
CA GLY A 32 1.82 -6.74 5.59
C GLY A 32 1.30 -6.88 4.16
N TYR A 33 0.20 -7.60 3.99
CA TYR A 33 -0.45 -7.74 2.69
C TYR A 33 -1.21 -6.50 2.23
N TYR A 34 -1.50 -5.59 3.15
CA TYR A 34 -2.15 -4.32 2.86
C TYR A 34 -1.10 -3.21 2.82
N ALA A 35 -0.74 -2.76 1.63
CA ALA A 35 0.19 -1.66 1.44
C ALA A 35 -0.59 -0.34 1.28
N PRO A 36 -0.31 0.69 2.09
CA PRO A 36 -0.99 1.96 1.97
C PRO A 36 -0.63 2.65 0.66
N MET A 37 -1.62 3.29 0.05
CA MET A 37 -1.44 4.18 -1.09
C MET A 37 -1.34 5.62 -0.62
N THR A 38 -0.64 6.45 -1.37
CA THR A 38 -0.57 7.89 -1.13
C THR A 38 -1.69 8.58 -1.90
N ARG A 39 -2.54 9.35 -1.21
CA ARG A 39 -3.55 10.19 -1.85
C ARG A 39 -2.87 11.39 -2.52
N LYS A 40 -3.02 11.50 -3.83
CA LYS A 40 -2.36 12.54 -4.65
C LYS A 40 -3.28 13.70 -4.99
N GLY A 41 -4.57 13.54 -4.81
CA GLY A 41 -5.59 14.52 -5.09
C GLY A 41 -6.96 13.90 -4.85
N GLU A 42 -8.03 14.63 -5.16
CA GLU A 42 -9.38 14.09 -5.05
C GLU A 42 -9.51 12.84 -5.94
N TYR A 43 -9.97 11.73 -5.35
CA TYR A 43 -10.18 10.44 -6.01
C TYR A 43 -8.91 9.76 -6.55
N GLN A 44 -7.72 10.31 -6.31
CA GLN A 44 -6.47 9.85 -6.92
C GLN A 44 -5.48 9.32 -5.90
N TYR A 45 -4.96 8.12 -6.16
CA TYR A 45 -4.05 7.41 -5.24
C TYR A 45 -2.92 6.75 -6.02
N GLU A 46 -1.74 6.81 -5.45
CA GLU A 46 -0.54 6.16 -5.98
C GLU A 46 0.02 5.19 -4.96
N GLY A 47 0.42 4.01 -5.43
CA GLY A 47 1.07 3.00 -4.61
C GLY A 47 2.28 2.41 -5.30
N LYS A 48 3.07 1.67 -4.53
CA LYS A 48 4.16 0.84 -5.02
C LYS A 48 3.99 -0.57 -4.48
N ILE A 49 4.21 -1.55 -5.34
CA ILE A 49 4.13 -2.96 -4.97
C ILE A 49 5.37 -3.71 -5.41
N TYR A 50 5.68 -4.78 -4.72
CA TYR A 50 6.64 -5.78 -5.14
C TYR A 50 5.92 -7.10 -5.40
N ALA A 51 5.86 -7.50 -6.66
CA ALA A 51 5.36 -8.79 -7.07
C ALA A 51 6.50 -9.82 -6.94
N ASP A 52 6.43 -10.71 -5.96
CA ASP A 52 7.47 -11.69 -5.68
C ASP A 52 7.45 -12.91 -6.62
N LYS A 53 6.42 -13.02 -7.43
CA LYS A 53 6.23 -14.12 -8.39
C LYS A 53 5.45 -13.65 -9.62
N ALA A 54 5.54 -14.41 -10.70
CA ALA A 54 4.69 -14.22 -11.88
C ALA A 54 3.21 -14.45 -11.52
N ASN A 55 2.33 -13.77 -12.24
CA ASN A 55 0.88 -13.81 -12.04
C ASN A 55 0.44 -13.38 -10.63
N PHE A 56 1.18 -12.48 -10.04
CA PHE A 56 0.82 -11.83 -8.78
C PHE A 56 -0.48 -11.05 -8.95
N GLN A 57 -1.42 -11.20 -8.02
CA GLN A 57 -2.74 -10.61 -8.11
C GLN A 57 -2.97 -9.60 -6.99
N ILE A 58 -3.58 -8.47 -7.32
CA ILE A 58 -3.88 -7.41 -6.37
C ILE A 58 -5.33 -6.92 -6.51
N TYR A 59 -5.87 -6.48 -5.39
CA TYR A 59 -7.04 -5.61 -5.30
C TYR A 59 -6.67 -4.28 -4.64
N PHE A 60 -7.58 -3.33 -4.73
CA PHE A 60 -7.51 -2.08 -3.95
C PHE A 60 -8.67 -2.06 -2.97
N THR A 61 -8.41 -1.66 -1.74
CA THR A 61 -9.42 -1.64 -0.69
C THR A 61 -9.46 -0.30 0.02
N ALA A 62 -10.64 0.10 0.49
CA ALA A 62 -10.81 1.31 1.29
C ALA A 62 -10.46 1.09 2.76
N GLU A 63 -10.40 -0.16 3.19
CA GLU A 63 -10.07 -0.59 4.54
C GLU A 63 -9.11 -1.78 4.51
N LYS A 64 -8.51 -2.10 5.63
CA LYS A 64 -7.66 -3.29 5.78
C LYS A 64 -8.51 -4.56 5.93
N THR A 65 -9.42 -4.78 4.99
CA THR A 65 -10.27 -5.96 4.92
C THR A 65 -10.74 -6.18 3.49
N MET A 66 -11.01 -7.42 3.13
CA MET A 66 -11.66 -7.77 1.85
C MET A 66 -13.19 -7.69 1.92
N ASP A 67 -13.76 -7.51 3.11
CA ASP A 67 -15.20 -7.51 3.32
C ASP A 67 -15.86 -6.13 3.10
N GLY A 68 -15.04 -5.07 3.02
CA GLY A 68 -15.49 -3.71 2.75
C GLY A 68 -15.48 -3.37 1.26
N ASP A 69 -15.36 -2.08 0.96
CA ASP A 69 -15.26 -1.61 -0.42
C ASP A 69 -13.96 -2.08 -1.07
N LEU A 70 -14.11 -2.83 -2.14
CA LEU A 70 -13.04 -3.49 -2.85
C LEU A 70 -13.10 -3.12 -4.32
N PHE A 71 -11.95 -2.83 -4.91
CA PHE A 71 -11.81 -2.46 -6.31
C PHE A 71 -10.83 -3.39 -7.01
N GLY A 72 -11.19 -3.78 -8.19
CA GLY A 72 -10.36 -4.54 -9.11
C GLY A 72 -10.64 -4.06 -10.52
N VAL A 73 -10.61 -4.96 -11.48
CA VAL A 73 -10.82 -4.61 -12.88
C VAL A 73 -12.01 -5.34 -13.48
N SER A 74 -12.58 -4.73 -14.52
CA SER A 74 -13.57 -5.39 -15.32
C SER A 74 -12.93 -6.55 -16.10
N PRO A 75 -13.53 -7.74 -16.11
CA PRO A 75 -13.07 -8.81 -16.99
C PRO A 75 -13.39 -8.58 -18.47
N TYR A 76 -14.19 -7.56 -18.78
CA TYR A 76 -14.68 -7.29 -20.12
C TYR A 76 -14.09 -6.03 -20.75
N VAL A 77 -13.71 -5.05 -19.93
CA VAL A 77 -13.18 -3.76 -20.40
C VAL A 77 -11.80 -3.56 -19.82
N ASN A 78 -10.80 -3.55 -20.68
CA ASN A 78 -9.41 -3.38 -20.26
C ASN A 78 -9.21 -2.03 -19.56
N SER A 79 -8.44 -2.04 -18.50
CA SER A 79 -8.07 -0.86 -17.67
C SER A 79 -9.25 -0.16 -16.97
N LYS A 80 -10.45 -0.74 -17.02
CA LYS A 80 -11.59 -0.19 -16.28
C LYS A 80 -11.59 -0.69 -14.83
N LEU A 81 -11.54 0.24 -13.91
CA LEU A 81 -11.67 -0.03 -12.49
C LEU A 81 -13.14 -0.31 -12.16
N MET A 82 -13.37 -1.36 -11.39
CA MET A 82 -14.70 -1.78 -10.94
C MET A 82 -14.70 -1.94 -9.42
N ASN A 83 -15.85 -1.70 -8.80
CA ASN A 83 -16.05 -2.01 -7.39
C ASN A 83 -16.78 -3.36 -7.22
N ASN A 84 -16.84 -3.85 -5.98
CA ASN A 84 -17.45 -5.12 -5.62
C ASN A 84 -18.99 -5.15 -5.69
N ASN A 85 -19.64 -4.05 -6.06
CA ASN A 85 -21.06 -4.05 -6.41
C ASN A 85 -21.33 -4.60 -7.82
N GLY A 86 -20.29 -4.70 -8.63
CA GLY A 86 -20.29 -5.32 -9.94
C GLY A 86 -19.42 -6.58 -9.98
N TYR A 87 -19.25 -7.14 -11.16
CA TYR A 87 -18.34 -8.26 -11.35
C TYR A 87 -16.91 -7.73 -11.45
N VAL A 88 -16.09 -8.09 -10.47
CA VAL A 88 -14.72 -7.60 -10.34
C VAL A 88 -13.73 -8.76 -10.24
N VAL A 89 -12.62 -8.63 -10.94
CA VAL A 89 -11.49 -9.56 -10.87
C VAL A 89 -10.22 -8.82 -10.42
N PRO A 90 -9.24 -9.52 -9.84
CA PRO A 90 -8.00 -8.86 -9.44
C PRO A 90 -7.21 -8.37 -10.65
N VAL A 91 -6.42 -7.34 -10.45
CA VAL A 91 -5.37 -6.95 -11.39
C VAL A 91 -4.26 -8.00 -11.33
N THR A 92 -3.89 -8.56 -12.47
CA THR A 92 -2.83 -9.55 -12.56
C THR A 92 -1.54 -8.92 -13.09
N VAL A 93 -0.47 -9.10 -12.34
CA VAL A 93 0.88 -8.68 -12.71
C VAL A 93 1.59 -9.88 -13.33
N ALA A 94 1.88 -9.83 -14.62
CA ALA A 94 2.38 -10.99 -15.37
C ALA A 94 3.77 -11.43 -14.93
N GLU A 95 4.65 -10.48 -14.62
CA GLU A 95 6.05 -10.74 -14.27
C GLU A 95 6.34 -10.29 -12.85
N SER A 96 7.26 -10.99 -12.18
CA SER A 96 7.79 -10.52 -10.91
C SER A 96 8.54 -9.20 -11.06
N GLY A 97 8.57 -8.40 -10.03
CA GLY A 97 9.30 -7.13 -10.03
C GLY A 97 8.61 -6.03 -9.24
N TYR A 98 9.17 -4.86 -9.36
CA TYR A 98 8.66 -3.65 -8.71
C TYR A 98 7.74 -2.87 -9.65
N TYR A 99 6.61 -2.42 -9.15
CA TYR A 99 5.63 -1.68 -9.93
C TYR A 99 5.11 -0.47 -9.18
N GLY A 100 4.94 0.64 -9.92
CA GLY A 100 4.08 1.72 -9.51
C GLY A 100 2.65 1.45 -9.96
N VAL A 101 1.69 1.87 -9.16
CA VAL A 101 0.28 1.74 -9.49
C VAL A 101 -0.45 3.04 -9.15
N TRP A 102 -1.37 3.40 -10.03
CA TRP A 102 -2.22 4.58 -9.89
C TRP A 102 -3.67 4.19 -10.06
N ILE A 103 -4.55 4.70 -9.22
CA ILE A 103 -6.00 4.57 -9.41
C ILE A 103 -6.66 5.94 -9.39
N ASP A 104 -7.71 6.07 -10.19
CA ASP A 104 -8.58 7.23 -10.24
C ASP A 104 -10.03 6.76 -10.04
N LEU A 105 -10.58 7.06 -8.87
CA LEU A 105 -11.94 6.66 -8.50
C LEU A 105 -13.01 7.55 -9.11
N GLN A 106 -12.64 8.69 -9.68
CA GLN A 106 -13.55 9.53 -10.45
C GLN A 106 -13.69 9.03 -11.88
N ALA A 107 -12.57 8.72 -12.53
CA ALA A 107 -12.53 8.28 -13.91
C ALA A 107 -12.73 6.75 -14.07
N HIS A 108 -12.75 6.00 -12.99
CA HIS A 108 -12.82 4.53 -12.98
C HIS A 108 -11.68 3.89 -13.79
N THR A 109 -10.47 4.38 -13.56
CA THR A 109 -9.29 3.90 -14.28
C THR A 109 -8.17 3.52 -13.31
N TYR A 110 -7.29 2.65 -13.79
CA TYR A 110 -6.03 2.35 -13.13
C TYR A 110 -4.91 2.33 -14.18
N SER A 111 -3.71 2.55 -13.73
CA SER A 111 -2.51 2.31 -14.51
C SER A 111 -1.43 1.66 -13.66
N MET A 112 -0.55 0.91 -14.31
CA MET A 112 0.54 0.21 -13.68
C MET A 112 1.76 0.28 -14.60
N TRP A 113 2.93 0.49 -14.01
CA TRP A 113 4.19 0.54 -14.73
C TRP A 113 5.30 -0.16 -13.96
N LYS A 114 6.19 -0.78 -14.68
CA LYS A 114 7.34 -1.45 -14.08
C LYS A 114 8.36 -0.40 -13.60
N LEU A 115 8.82 -0.57 -12.38
CA LEU A 115 9.91 0.22 -11.82
C LEU A 115 11.19 -0.60 -11.93
N GLU A 116 12.19 -0.05 -12.61
CA GLU A 116 13.50 -0.68 -12.65
C GLU A 116 14.24 -0.45 -11.34
N PRO A 117 14.88 -1.49 -10.78
CA PRO A 117 15.76 -1.29 -9.64
C PRO A 117 16.84 -0.29 -10.01
N SER A 118 16.91 0.81 -9.27
CA SER A 118 18.00 1.77 -9.45
C SER A 118 19.30 1.23 -8.85
N ALA A 119 20.43 1.79 -9.27
CA ALA A 119 21.72 1.49 -8.64
C ALA A 119 21.74 1.81 -7.14
N THR A 120 20.77 2.61 -6.69
CA THR A 120 20.59 2.99 -5.28
C THR A 120 19.60 2.10 -4.54
N THR A 121 19.04 1.06 -5.19
CA THR A 121 18.14 0.13 -4.50
C THR A 121 18.88 -0.55 -3.35
N TYR A 122 18.39 -0.32 -2.16
CA TYR A 122 18.97 -0.86 -0.94
C TYR A 122 18.66 -2.35 -0.79
N THR A 123 19.69 -3.15 -0.58
CA THR A 123 19.57 -4.60 -0.37
C THR A 123 20.21 -5.07 0.94
N GLY A 124 20.62 -4.15 1.78
CA GLY A 124 21.21 -4.42 3.08
C GLY A 124 20.16 -4.66 4.17
N SER A 125 20.59 -4.55 5.42
CA SER A 125 19.70 -4.67 6.58
C SER A 125 18.94 -3.38 6.83
N LEU A 126 17.64 -3.52 7.13
CA LEU A 126 16.81 -2.44 7.66
C LEU A 126 16.37 -2.79 9.07
N THR A 127 16.30 -1.78 9.90
CA THR A 127 15.69 -1.86 11.23
C THR A 127 14.44 -1.01 11.27
N VAL A 128 13.49 -1.37 12.13
CA VAL A 128 12.28 -0.60 12.38
C VAL A 128 12.23 -0.15 13.83
N SER A 129 11.82 1.09 14.04
CA SER A 129 11.51 1.66 15.35
C SER A 129 10.33 2.62 15.21
N GLY A 130 9.69 2.95 16.32
CA GLY A 130 8.53 3.82 16.27
C GLY A 130 7.91 4.06 17.63
N CYS A 131 6.68 4.55 17.62
CA CYS A 131 5.85 4.71 18.81
C CYS A 131 4.42 4.24 18.53
N GLY A 132 3.68 3.95 19.58
CA GLY A 132 2.35 3.34 19.48
C GLY A 132 2.36 1.82 19.34
N PHE A 133 3.51 1.19 19.52
CA PHE A 133 3.72 -0.25 19.47
C PHE A 133 4.45 -0.73 20.73
N SER A 134 4.09 -1.92 21.23
CA SER A 134 4.75 -2.50 22.41
C SER A 134 6.17 -3.03 22.14
N ASP A 135 6.53 -3.14 20.87
CA ASP A 135 7.85 -3.63 20.44
C ASP A 135 8.97 -2.62 20.71
N PHE A 136 8.62 -1.36 20.97
CA PHE A 136 9.57 -0.25 21.17
C PHE A 136 9.26 0.50 22.46
N ALA A 137 10.29 0.77 23.24
CA ALA A 137 10.15 1.65 24.40
C ALA A 137 10.02 3.12 23.97
N ASP A 138 10.70 3.49 22.92
CA ASP A 138 10.74 4.82 22.32
C ASP A 138 11.34 4.74 20.92
N TRP A 139 11.33 5.83 20.17
CA TRP A 139 11.85 5.93 18.80
C TRP A 139 13.27 5.40 18.61
N GLY A 140 14.06 5.32 19.61
CA GLY A 140 15.48 5.01 19.50
C GLY A 140 15.87 3.57 19.78
N THR A 141 15.16 2.84 20.67
CA THR A 141 15.70 1.58 21.19
C THR A 141 14.64 0.68 21.82
N PRO A 142 14.77 -0.64 21.66
CA PRO A 142 15.63 -1.28 20.67
C PRO A 142 15.00 -1.21 19.29
N ALA A 143 15.82 -1.02 18.26
CA ALA A 143 15.36 -1.18 16.89
C ALA A 143 15.26 -2.68 16.56
N THR A 144 14.22 -3.06 15.88
CA THR A 144 14.01 -4.45 15.45
C THR A 144 14.48 -4.62 14.02
N GLU A 145 15.31 -5.63 13.76
CA GLU A 145 15.73 -5.95 12.39
C GLU A 145 14.55 -6.53 11.60
N MET A 146 14.36 -6.02 10.39
CA MET A 146 13.31 -6.49 9.49
C MET A 146 13.77 -7.73 8.72
N ALA A 147 12.86 -8.68 8.52
CA ALA A 147 13.11 -9.82 7.66
C ALA A 147 13.08 -9.37 6.19
N ARG A 148 14.08 -9.79 5.44
CA ARG A 148 14.23 -9.42 4.02
C ARG A 148 13.94 -10.60 3.10
N ASN A 149 13.14 -10.35 2.08
CA ASN A 149 12.93 -11.25 0.95
C ASN A 149 13.05 -10.45 -0.36
N GLY A 150 14.19 -10.53 -1.01
CA GLY A 150 14.48 -9.70 -2.18
C GLY A 150 14.53 -8.21 -1.82
N TYR A 151 13.64 -7.41 -2.39
CA TYR A 151 13.48 -5.99 -2.07
C TYR A 151 12.38 -5.73 -1.04
N ARG A 152 11.73 -6.77 -0.53
CA ARG A 152 10.67 -6.67 0.45
C ARG A 152 11.24 -6.86 1.85
N TYR A 153 10.86 -5.95 2.73
CA TYR A 153 11.21 -6.00 4.15
C TYR A 153 9.94 -6.10 4.97
N THR A 154 9.88 -7.03 5.90
CA THR A 154 8.71 -7.27 6.76
C THR A 154 9.09 -7.25 8.22
N SER A 155 8.17 -6.77 9.04
CA SER A 155 8.25 -6.81 10.48
C SER A 155 6.84 -6.94 11.07
N THR A 156 6.70 -7.65 12.18
CA THR A 156 5.45 -7.72 12.92
C THR A 156 5.53 -6.77 14.11
N LEU A 157 4.58 -5.85 14.19
CA LEU A 157 4.49 -4.87 15.27
C LEU A 157 3.18 -5.04 16.04
N HIS A 158 3.24 -4.89 17.37
CA HIS A 158 2.08 -5.04 18.25
C HIS A 158 1.59 -3.68 18.72
N GLN A 159 0.42 -3.31 18.24
CA GLN A 159 -0.21 -2.03 18.54
C GLN A 159 -0.54 -1.87 20.01
N ILE A 160 -0.25 -0.68 20.57
CA ILE A 160 -0.72 -0.27 21.88
C ILE A 160 -1.98 0.57 21.71
N GLY A 161 -3.06 0.19 22.41
CA GLY A 161 -4.34 0.89 22.34
C GLY A 161 -5.12 0.60 21.06
N SER A 162 -6.17 1.36 20.81
CA SER A 162 -6.95 1.25 19.59
C SER A 162 -6.44 2.19 18.51
N TYR A 163 -6.64 1.80 17.26
CA TYR A 163 -6.31 2.63 16.09
C TYR A 163 -6.99 4.02 16.12
N SER A 164 -8.14 4.11 16.75
CA SER A 164 -8.87 5.37 16.90
C SER A 164 -8.34 6.27 18.01
N SER A 165 -7.64 5.72 18.99
CA SER A 165 -7.18 6.47 20.16
C SER A 165 -5.68 6.72 20.19
N THR A 166 -4.90 5.95 19.45
CA THR A 166 -3.43 6.01 19.49
C THR A 166 -2.88 6.12 18.08
N ARG A 167 -2.28 7.27 17.78
CA ARG A 167 -1.55 7.44 16.54
C ARG A 167 -0.29 6.61 16.55
N GLN A 168 -0.06 5.88 15.47
CA GLN A 168 1.10 5.02 15.32
C GLN A 168 2.07 5.61 14.34
N TYR A 169 3.34 5.56 14.68
CA TYR A 169 4.44 5.96 13.82
C TYR A 169 5.48 4.87 13.81
N TYR A 170 6.05 4.59 12.66
CA TYR A 170 7.28 3.82 12.58
C TYR A 170 8.20 4.37 11.50
N ALA A 171 9.46 4.05 11.63
CA ALA A 171 10.47 4.34 10.64
C ALA A 171 11.27 3.08 10.34
N ALA A 172 11.32 2.69 9.07
CA ALA A 172 12.28 1.73 8.59
C ALA A 172 13.54 2.49 8.18
N ARG A 173 14.68 2.07 8.68
CA ARG A 173 15.93 2.84 8.54
C ARG A 173 17.15 1.96 8.39
N VAL A 174 18.17 2.50 7.76
CA VAL A 174 19.54 1.98 7.88
C VAL A 174 20.09 2.28 9.27
N SER A 175 21.14 1.58 9.69
CA SER A 175 21.62 1.58 11.06
C SER A 175 21.95 2.94 11.67
N ASP A 176 22.32 3.91 10.85
CA ASP A 176 22.79 5.24 11.27
C ASP A 176 21.80 6.37 10.99
N TRP A 177 20.55 6.04 10.65
CA TRP A 177 19.54 7.00 10.22
C TRP A 177 19.86 7.74 8.91
N GLY A 178 20.83 7.25 8.13
CA GLY A 178 21.19 7.88 6.88
C GLY A 178 20.07 7.88 5.83
N TYR A 179 19.22 6.87 5.85
CA TYR A 179 18.00 6.78 5.03
C TYR A 179 16.86 6.30 5.90
N VAL A 180 15.73 6.97 5.83
CA VAL A 180 14.57 6.68 6.67
C VAL A 180 13.30 6.72 5.84
N LEU A 181 12.53 5.64 5.92
CA LEU A 181 11.15 5.58 5.45
C LEU A 181 10.23 5.63 6.66
N ARG A 182 9.38 6.64 6.73
CA ARG A 182 8.47 6.86 7.85
C ARG A 182 7.04 6.55 7.46
N TYR A 183 6.30 6.04 8.42
CA TYR A 183 4.87 5.77 8.31
C TYR A 183 4.15 6.36 9.51
N TRP A 184 2.93 6.83 9.30
CA TRP A 184 2.00 7.19 10.37
C TRP A 184 0.60 6.64 10.06
N GLY A 185 -0.20 6.41 11.09
CA GLY A 185 -1.58 6.00 10.93
C GLY A 185 -2.39 6.23 12.18
N ASP A 186 -3.64 6.62 11.99
CA ASP A 186 -4.68 6.73 13.01
C ASP A 186 -6.07 6.60 12.37
N ALA A 187 -7.14 6.86 13.15
CA ALA A 187 -8.51 6.77 12.64
C ALA A 187 -8.85 7.79 11.53
N THR A 188 -8.01 8.81 11.33
CA THR A 188 -8.24 9.86 10.32
C THR A 188 -7.54 9.60 9.01
N GLY A 189 -6.58 8.69 8.98
CA GLY A 189 -5.84 8.36 7.78
C GLY A 189 -4.49 7.72 8.06
N CYS A 190 -3.73 7.53 7.02
CA CYS A 190 -2.36 7.04 7.08
C CYS A 190 -1.53 7.60 5.91
N GLY A 191 -0.23 7.47 6.02
CA GLY A 191 0.68 7.87 4.96
C GLY A 191 2.11 7.44 5.27
N TRP A 192 2.97 7.60 4.29
CA TRP A 192 4.40 7.36 4.43
C TRP A 192 5.19 8.41 3.66
N TRP A 193 6.42 8.63 4.05
CA TRP A 193 7.33 9.53 3.36
C TRP A 193 8.78 9.10 3.54
N GLU A 194 9.60 9.49 2.61
CA GLU A 194 11.04 9.30 2.67
C GLU A 194 11.69 10.52 3.32
N ASP A 195 12.62 10.28 4.23
CA ASP A 195 13.42 11.32 4.85
C ASP A 195 14.90 11.02 4.58
N THR A 196 15.46 11.76 3.64
CA THR A 196 16.86 11.62 3.24
C THR A 196 17.77 12.70 3.87
N THR A 197 17.20 13.56 4.70
CA THR A 197 17.89 14.75 5.21
C THR A 197 18.38 14.61 6.64
N SER A 198 18.10 13.50 7.30
CA SER A 198 18.63 13.24 8.63
C SER A 198 20.11 12.82 8.53
N ALA A 199 20.93 13.79 8.27
CA ALA A 199 22.37 13.68 8.46
C ALA A 199 22.69 13.99 9.92
#